data_e0f0313e61ce2fb3301b0e3c491bad2e
#
_entry.id   e0f0313e61ce2fb3301b0e3c491bad2e
#
_cell.length_a   1.000
_cell.length_b   1.000
_cell.length_c   1.000
_cell.angle_alpha   90.00
_cell.angle_beta   90.00
_cell.angle_gamma   90.00
#
_symmetry.space_group_name_H-M   'P 1'
#
loop_
_entity.id
_entity.type
_entity.pdbx_description
1 polymer ?
#
loop_
_entity_poly.entity_id
_entity_poly.type
_entity_poly.pdbx_seq_one_letter_code
_entity_poly.pdbx_strand_id
1 'polypeptide(L)'
;MRLADYTTVRLGGPARAFVRAETERELIDAVRSADAAGEPVLILGGGSNLVVSDEGFDGTVIQVATRGVTRDAGPGVLTVAAGEEWDAVVARTVAEGLAGLECLSGIPGLAGATPIQNVGAYGQEVSETITRVRVYDRMTGDVRELPNEQCGFGYRTSRFRGADRFVVLCVTFDLAVQVLSAPVRYAELAAALGVPPGGQVEGAEAREAVIELRQRKGMVIDPADPDTRSVGSFFVNPVLDAPALAAVEAAARARIGPQARVPHFEVAGSGDGLAKVPAAWLIEQAGFGKGYNPGDGARISAKHTLALVNAGTASTAALLALARQIRDGVRDTFGVSLAPEPVLVGVTL
;
A
#
# COMPACT_ATOMS: atom_id res chain seq x y z
N MET A 1 -18.91 -11.54 13.15
CA MET A 1 -18.10 -10.34 12.86
C MET A 1 -18.01 -10.22 11.35
N ARG A 2 -18.35 -9.07 10.73
CA ARG A 2 -18.24 -8.86 9.28
C ARG A 2 -16.93 -8.17 8.96
N LEU A 3 -16.16 -8.70 8.03
CA LEU A 3 -14.85 -8.12 7.65
C LEU A 3 -14.98 -6.80 6.88
N ALA A 4 -16.14 -6.54 6.26
CA ALA A 4 -16.46 -5.24 5.69
C ALA A 4 -16.35 -4.07 6.68
N ASP A 5 -16.58 -4.31 7.98
CA ASP A 5 -16.45 -3.28 9.02
C ASP A 5 -14.98 -2.95 9.35
N TYR A 6 -14.05 -3.79 8.90
CA TYR A 6 -12.61 -3.72 9.16
C TYR A 6 -11.77 -3.47 7.90
N THR A 7 -12.38 -3.26 6.75
CA THR A 7 -11.69 -2.90 5.51
C THR A 7 -12.04 -1.47 5.08
N THR A 8 -11.10 -0.74 4.52
CA THR A 8 -11.35 0.62 4.02
C THR A 8 -12.30 0.64 2.83
N VAL A 9 -12.28 -0.41 2.00
CA VAL A 9 -13.21 -0.57 0.86
C VAL A 9 -14.63 -0.95 1.30
N ARG A 10 -14.81 -1.28 2.59
CA ARG A 10 -16.11 -1.68 3.17
C ARG A 10 -16.73 -2.92 2.49
N LEU A 11 -15.88 -3.86 2.09
CA LEU A 11 -16.26 -5.16 1.50
C LEU A 11 -15.66 -6.31 2.31
N GLY A 12 -16.34 -7.45 2.28
CA GLY A 12 -15.93 -8.68 2.94
C GLY A 12 -17.04 -9.30 3.80
N GLY A 13 -17.19 -10.60 3.69
CA GLY A 13 -18.16 -11.40 4.42
C GLY A 13 -17.77 -11.64 5.88
N PRO A 14 -18.38 -12.64 6.55
CA PRO A 14 -18.11 -12.94 7.96
C PRO A 14 -16.76 -13.61 8.17
N ALA A 15 -16.16 -13.41 9.36
CA ALA A 15 -15.10 -14.25 9.87
C ALA A 15 -15.68 -15.39 10.70
N ARG A 16 -15.14 -16.62 10.57
CA ARG A 16 -15.55 -17.76 11.42
C ARG A 16 -15.18 -17.52 12.89
N ALA A 17 -13.94 -17.08 13.13
CA ALA A 17 -13.46 -16.65 14.43
C ALA A 17 -12.74 -15.30 14.33
N PHE A 18 -12.79 -14.51 15.40
CA PHE A 18 -12.15 -13.19 15.44
C PHE A 18 -11.54 -12.97 16.81
N VAL A 19 -10.24 -12.63 16.82
CA VAL A 19 -9.47 -12.31 18.00
C VAL A 19 -8.86 -10.93 17.83
N ARG A 20 -8.99 -10.06 18.83
CA ARG A 20 -8.27 -8.78 18.89
C ARG A 20 -7.12 -8.92 19.85
N ALA A 21 -5.89 -8.78 19.35
CA ALA A 21 -4.67 -8.89 20.14
C ALA A 21 -4.14 -7.49 20.47
N GLU A 22 -4.14 -7.12 21.75
CA GLU A 22 -3.72 -5.79 22.23
C GLU A 22 -2.27 -5.78 22.74
N THR A 23 -1.70 -6.97 22.95
CA THR A 23 -0.30 -7.15 23.36
C THR A 23 0.44 -8.09 22.40
N GLU A 24 1.78 -7.97 22.33
CA GLU A 24 2.62 -8.89 21.56
C GLU A 24 2.38 -10.35 21.97
N ARG A 25 2.23 -10.59 23.27
CA ARG A 25 1.97 -11.92 23.81
C ARG A 25 0.64 -12.49 23.32
N GLU A 26 -0.44 -11.70 23.40
CA GLU A 26 -1.75 -12.12 22.90
C GLU A 26 -1.73 -12.41 21.41
N LEU A 27 -1.00 -11.59 20.62
CA LEU A 27 -0.85 -11.80 19.17
C LEU A 27 -0.15 -13.13 18.89
N ILE A 28 0.97 -13.41 19.56
CA ILE A 28 1.71 -14.67 19.41
C ILE A 28 0.88 -15.86 19.86
N ASP A 29 0.23 -15.76 21.03
CA ASP A 29 -0.56 -16.87 21.60
C ASP A 29 -1.77 -17.20 20.72
N ALA A 30 -2.45 -16.19 20.15
CA ALA A 30 -3.57 -16.39 19.20
C ALA A 30 -3.11 -17.08 17.92
N VAL A 31 -1.99 -16.64 17.32
CA VAL A 31 -1.43 -17.27 16.12
C VAL A 31 -1.02 -18.72 16.42
N ARG A 32 -0.28 -18.96 17.51
CA ARG A 32 0.15 -20.29 17.91
C ARG A 32 -1.02 -21.24 18.14
N SER A 33 -2.08 -20.75 18.78
CA SER A 33 -3.28 -21.54 19.07
C SER A 33 -3.99 -21.97 17.78
N ALA A 34 -4.14 -21.05 16.82
CA ALA A 34 -4.77 -21.34 15.52
C ALA A 34 -3.88 -22.29 14.69
N ASP A 35 -2.56 -22.09 14.68
CA ASP A 35 -1.62 -22.98 13.98
C ASP A 35 -1.64 -24.41 14.57
N ALA A 36 -1.69 -24.54 15.88
CA ALA A 36 -1.79 -25.83 16.56
C ALA A 36 -3.11 -26.57 16.26
N ALA A 37 -4.18 -25.82 16.02
CA ALA A 37 -5.47 -26.35 15.60
C ALA A 37 -5.56 -26.64 14.08
N GLY A 38 -4.53 -26.31 13.29
CA GLY A 38 -4.55 -26.44 11.84
C GLY A 38 -5.53 -25.48 11.15
N GLU A 39 -5.87 -24.38 11.80
CA GLU A 39 -6.84 -23.41 11.28
C GLU A 39 -6.18 -22.40 10.35
N PRO A 40 -6.84 -22.01 9.23
CA PRO A 40 -6.41 -20.85 8.45
C PRO A 40 -6.37 -19.59 9.31
N VAL A 41 -5.31 -18.78 9.16
CA VAL A 41 -5.10 -17.55 9.91
C VAL A 41 -5.03 -16.36 8.95
N LEU A 42 -5.81 -15.33 9.25
CA LEU A 42 -5.68 -14.02 8.60
C LEU A 42 -5.22 -12.99 9.63
N ILE A 43 -4.03 -12.46 9.45
CA ILE A 43 -3.53 -11.33 10.25
C ILE A 43 -4.13 -10.05 9.67
N LEU A 44 -4.94 -9.37 10.48
CA LEU A 44 -5.66 -8.17 10.08
C LEU A 44 -5.02 -6.94 10.74
N GLY A 45 -4.47 -6.06 9.91
CA GLY A 45 -4.06 -4.72 10.32
C GLY A 45 -5.21 -3.71 10.21
N GLY A 46 -4.95 -2.57 9.59
CA GLY A 46 -5.97 -1.53 9.34
C GLY A 46 -6.92 -1.85 8.17
N GLY A 47 -6.80 -2.99 7.50
CA GLY A 47 -7.66 -3.40 6.39
C GLY A 47 -7.61 -2.49 5.15
N SER A 48 -6.58 -1.66 5.05
CA SER A 48 -6.47 -0.64 3.99
C SER A 48 -5.97 -1.19 2.65
N ASN A 49 -5.49 -2.42 2.62
CA ASN A 49 -4.98 -3.09 1.41
C ASN A 49 -5.52 -4.53 1.29
N LEU A 50 -6.74 -4.77 1.77
CA LEU A 50 -7.41 -6.08 1.72
C LEU A 50 -8.68 -6.02 0.89
N VAL A 51 -8.86 -7.04 0.04
CA VAL A 51 -10.12 -7.35 -0.64
C VAL A 51 -10.52 -8.76 -0.21
N VAL A 52 -11.57 -8.87 0.59
CA VAL A 52 -12.02 -10.13 1.19
C VAL A 52 -13.28 -10.62 0.48
N SER A 53 -13.40 -11.93 0.27
CA SER A 53 -14.58 -12.58 -0.31
C SER A 53 -15.88 -12.11 0.37
N ASP A 54 -16.96 -12.03 -0.41
CA ASP A 54 -18.30 -11.81 0.12
C ASP A 54 -18.76 -12.96 1.04
N GLU A 55 -18.20 -14.17 0.86
CA GLU A 55 -18.41 -15.33 1.75
C GLU A 55 -17.61 -15.21 3.05
N GLY A 56 -16.61 -14.32 3.09
CA GLY A 56 -15.78 -14.06 4.26
C GLY A 56 -14.52 -14.91 4.33
N PHE A 57 -14.12 -15.27 5.54
CA PHE A 57 -12.90 -16.04 5.82
C PHE A 57 -13.22 -17.22 6.76
N ASP A 58 -13.07 -18.44 6.24
CA ASP A 58 -13.27 -19.67 7.01
C ASP A 58 -12.04 -20.04 7.83
N GLY A 59 -11.74 -19.23 8.83
CA GLY A 59 -10.60 -19.37 9.71
C GLY A 59 -10.63 -18.37 10.85
N THR A 60 -9.49 -18.22 11.51
CA THR A 60 -9.31 -17.27 12.61
C THR A 60 -8.70 -15.98 12.07
N VAL A 61 -9.44 -14.88 12.20
CA VAL A 61 -8.94 -13.52 11.93
C VAL A 61 -8.36 -12.95 13.20
N ILE A 62 -7.09 -12.54 13.18
CA ILE A 62 -6.40 -11.95 14.32
C ILE A 62 -6.11 -10.49 14.01
N GLN A 63 -6.84 -9.59 14.66
CA GLN A 63 -6.65 -8.15 14.53
C GLN A 63 -5.45 -7.73 15.37
N VAL A 64 -4.48 -7.08 14.73
CA VAL A 64 -3.33 -6.47 15.40
C VAL A 64 -3.76 -5.15 16.01
N ALA A 65 -3.77 -5.07 17.34
CA ALA A 65 -4.16 -3.87 18.11
C ALA A 65 -3.08 -3.49 19.16
N THR A 66 -1.86 -3.99 18.99
CA THR A 66 -0.72 -3.69 19.87
C THR A 66 -0.37 -2.20 19.79
N ARG A 67 0.01 -1.59 20.92
CA ARG A 67 0.35 -0.17 21.01
C ARG A 67 1.69 0.05 21.66
N GLY A 68 2.34 1.12 21.30
CA GLY A 68 3.58 1.61 21.89
C GLY A 68 4.55 2.14 20.85
N VAL A 69 5.11 3.31 21.16
CA VAL A 69 6.22 3.91 20.41
C VAL A 69 7.30 4.22 21.45
N THR A 70 8.44 3.54 21.34
CA THR A 70 9.57 3.72 22.24
C THR A 70 10.76 4.33 21.49
N ARG A 71 11.53 5.18 22.19
CA ARG A 71 12.82 5.64 21.71
C ARG A 71 13.89 4.64 22.12
N ASP A 72 14.69 4.21 21.17
CA ASP A 72 15.87 3.37 21.41
C ASP A 72 17.13 4.21 21.66
N ALA A 73 18.26 3.53 21.79
CA ALA A 73 19.56 4.19 21.97
C ALA A 73 20.01 4.90 20.67
N GLY A 74 19.55 6.12 20.48
CA GLY A 74 19.83 6.98 19.32
C GLY A 74 18.78 8.06 19.20
N PRO A 75 19.17 9.29 18.86
CA PRO A 75 18.24 10.43 18.91
C PRO A 75 17.10 10.32 17.88
N GLY A 76 17.31 9.59 16.78
CA GLY A 76 16.32 9.36 15.72
C GLY A 76 15.74 7.94 15.69
N VAL A 77 16.14 7.05 16.61
CA VAL A 77 15.75 5.64 16.57
C VAL A 77 14.45 5.42 17.35
N LEU A 78 13.42 4.94 16.64
CA LEU A 78 12.10 4.65 17.16
C LEU A 78 11.70 3.21 16.89
N THR A 79 11.24 2.49 17.91
CA THR A 79 10.57 1.19 17.76
C THR A 79 9.08 1.38 17.95
N VAL A 80 8.31 0.98 16.94
CA VAL A 80 6.88 1.20 16.80
C VAL A 80 6.16 -0.14 16.80
N ALA A 81 5.19 -0.32 17.69
CA ALA A 81 4.36 -1.53 17.72
C ALA A 81 3.55 -1.69 16.42
N ALA A 82 3.36 -2.92 15.98
CA ALA A 82 2.71 -3.22 14.70
C ALA A 82 1.29 -2.65 14.58
N GLY A 83 0.58 -2.50 15.68
CA GLY A 83 -0.80 -2.00 15.72
C GLY A 83 -0.93 -0.48 15.84
N GLU A 84 0.17 0.29 15.83
CA GLU A 84 0.09 1.76 15.79
C GLU A 84 -0.44 2.26 14.45
N GLU A 85 -1.31 3.28 14.50
CA GLU A 85 -1.81 3.92 13.30
C GLU A 85 -0.68 4.65 12.57
N TRP A 86 -0.49 4.28 11.30
CA TRP A 86 0.66 4.75 10.53
C TRP A 86 0.74 6.28 10.43
N ASP A 87 -0.36 6.93 10.07
CA ASP A 87 -0.34 8.40 9.92
C ASP A 87 -0.13 9.13 11.25
N ALA A 88 -0.57 8.55 12.37
CA ALA A 88 -0.29 9.10 13.70
C ALA A 88 1.20 8.99 14.04
N VAL A 89 1.87 7.89 13.65
CA VAL A 89 3.34 7.75 13.78
C VAL A 89 4.06 8.82 12.95
N VAL A 90 3.68 8.98 11.68
CA VAL A 90 4.29 10.01 10.80
C VAL A 90 4.06 11.41 11.36
N ALA A 91 2.85 11.73 11.83
CA ALA A 91 2.56 13.03 12.43
C ALA A 91 3.45 13.32 13.64
N ARG A 92 3.61 12.30 14.51
CA ARG A 92 4.46 12.39 15.69
C ARG A 92 5.92 12.62 15.31
N THR A 93 6.48 11.86 14.36
CA THR A 93 7.89 12.02 13.95
C THR A 93 8.15 13.42 13.38
N VAL A 94 7.25 13.94 12.56
CA VAL A 94 7.35 15.30 12.03
C VAL A 94 7.31 16.35 13.15
N ALA A 95 6.38 16.21 14.10
CA ALA A 95 6.25 17.12 15.23
C ALA A 95 7.48 17.09 16.17
N GLU A 96 8.17 15.97 16.24
CA GLU A 96 9.40 15.76 17.04
C GLU A 96 10.68 16.18 16.27
N GLY A 97 10.57 16.74 15.04
CA GLY A 97 11.73 17.13 14.22
C GLY A 97 12.53 15.95 13.71
N LEU A 98 11.85 14.86 13.37
CA LEU A 98 12.44 13.66 12.79
C LEU A 98 11.98 13.53 11.33
N ALA A 99 12.92 13.57 10.39
CA ALA A 99 12.67 13.50 8.96
C ALA A 99 12.91 12.12 8.37
N GLY A 100 12.21 11.82 7.28
CA GLY A 100 12.34 10.57 6.51
C GLY A 100 11.04 9.79 6.31
N LEU A 101 9.93 10.23 6.94
CA LEU A 101 8.60 9.61 6.78
C LEU A 101 7.54 10.60 6.27
N GLU A 102 7.82 11.87 6.17
CA GLU A 102 6.85 12.94 5.87
C GLU A 102 6.11 12.75 4.55
N CYS A 103 6.76 12.18 3.53
CA CYS A 103 6.10 11.87 2.25
C CYS A 103 5.14 10.68 2.33
N LEU A 104 5.18 9.91 3.42
CA LEU A 104 4.28 8.78 3.69
C LEU A 104 3.05 9.17 4.52
N SER A 105 2.83 10.48 4.70
CA SER A 105 1.69 11.06 5.42
C SER A 105 0.36 10.69 4.78
N GLY A 106 -0.67 10.52 5.62
CA GLY A 106 -2.03 10.24 5.17
C GLY A 106 -2.24 8.86 4.54
N ILE A 107 -1.24 7.97 4.56
CA ILE A 107 -1.41 6.58 4.13
C ILE A 107 -2.18 5.83 5.22
N PRO A 108 -3.34 5.24 4.91
CA PRO A 108 -4.11 4.50 5.90
C PRO A 108 -3.47 3.15 6.23
N GLY A 109 -3.70 2.67 7.43
CA GLY A 109 -3.23 1.37 7.88
C GLY A 109 -2.39 1.45 9.15
N LEU A 110 -1.66 0.38 9.46
CA LEU A 110 -0.87 0.23 10.68
C LEU A 110 0.62 0.12 10.38
N ALA A 111 1.45 0.51 11.34
CA ALA A 111 2.91 0.50 11.23
C ALA A 111 3.47 -0.89 10.85
N GLY A 112 2.93 -1.97 11.43
CA GLY A 112 3.34 -3.34 11.12
C GLY A 112 3.00 -3.82 9.71
N ALA A 113 2.11 -3.12 9.00
CA ALA A 113 1.79 -3.42 7.61
C ALA A 113 2.75 -2.74 6.63
N THR A 114 3.49 -1.72 7.07
CA THR A 114 4.35 -0.92 6.17
C THR A 114 5.51 -1.70 5.56
N PRO A 115 6.21 -2.63 6.27
CA PRO A 115 7.27 -3.42 5.66
C PRO A 115 6.77 -4.51 4.71
N ILE A 116 5.47 -4.90 4.78
CA ILE A 116 4.96 -6.05 4.01
C ILE A 116 5.13 -5.81 2.50
N GLN A 117 4.75 -4.65 2.00
CA GLN A 117 4.92 -4.31 0.58
C GLN A 117 5.82 -3.09 0.37
N ASN A 118 6.71 -2.82 1.32
CA ASN A 118 7.60 -1.66 1.25
C ASN A 118 6.80 -0.39 0.90
N VAL A 119 5.94 0.05 1.81
CA VAL A 119 5.05 1.20 1.58
C VAL A 119 5.85 2.41 1.12
N GLY A 120 5.39 3.03 0.04
CA GLY A 120 6.07 4.18 -0.54
C GLY A 120 5.10 5.12 -1.25
N ALA A 121 5.38 6.41 -1.14
CA ALA A 121 4.68 7.49 -1.81
C ALA A 121 5.59 8.70 -2.00
N TYR A 122 5.32 9.51 -3.02
CA TYR A 122 6.00 10.77 -3.29
C TYR A 122 7.53 10.70 -3.25
N GLY A 123 8.09 9.56 -3.73
CA GLY A 123 9.53 9.37 -3.85
C GLY A 123 10.25 8.91 -2.57
N GLN A 124 9.51 8.60 -1.50
CA GLN A 124 10.02 7.90 -0.31
C GLN A 124 9.49 6.48 -0.24
N GLU A 125 10.28 5.56 0.29
CA GLU A 125 9.88 4.21 0.65
C GLU A 125 10.24 3.95 2.12
N VAL A 126 9.40 3.21 2.84
CA VAL A 126 9.60 2.95 4.27
C VAL A 126 10.90 2.18 4.53
N SER A 127 11.37 1.38 3.58
CA SER A 127 12.65 0.67 3.65
C SER A 127 13.87 1.58 3.78
N GLU A 128 13.77 2.85 3.35
CA GLU A 128 14.86 3.82 3.47
C GLU A 128 15.19 4.16 4.94
N THR A 129 14.24 3.96 5.84
CA THR A 129 14.35 4.31 7.27
C THR A 129 14.21 3.11 8.21
N ILE A 130 13.67 1.98 7.75
CA ILE A 130 13.60 0.76 8.56
C ILE A 130 15.02 0.22 8.80
N THR A 131 15.38 0.00 10.07
CA THR A 131 16.64 -0.68 10.45
C THR A 131 16.43 -2.15 10.75
N ARG A 132 15.30 -2.49 11.37
CA ARG A 132 14.93 -3.88 11.66
C ARG A 132 13.42 -4.06 11.79
N VAL A 133 12.97 -5.27 11.56
CA VAL A 133 11.59 -5.71 11.77
C VAL A 133 11.59 -6.89 12.73
N ARG A 134 10.89 -6.74 13.87
CA ARG A 134 10.68 -7.81 14.84
C ARG A 134 9.47 -8.62 14.42
N VAL A 135 9.63 -9.93 14.31
CA VAL A 135 8.61 -10.85 13.79
C VAL A 135 8.47 -12.09 14.68
N TYR A 136 7.29 -12.67 14.69
CA TYR A 136 7.06 -14.04 15.10
C TYR A 136 7.15 -14.94 13.87
N ASP A 137 8.07 -15.93 13.91
CA ASP A 137 8.25 -16.93 12.83
C ASP A 137 7.36 -18.14 13.15
N ARG A 138 6.22 -18.26 12.45
CA ARG A 138 5.24 -19.32 12.62
C ARG A 138 5.81 -20.73 12.35
N MET A 139 6.87 -20.84 11.53
CA MET A 139 7.49 -22.15 11.25
C MET A 139 8.35 -22.67 12.39
N THR A 140 9.04 -21.78 13.12
CA THR A 140 9.93 -22.17 14.20
C THR A 140 9.34 -21.93 15.59
N GLY A 141 8.31 -21.09 15.68
CA GLY A 141 7.71 -20.66 16.94
C GLY A 141 8.53 -19.59 17.70
N ASP A 142 9.56 -19.04 17.06
CA ASP A 142 10.48 -18.08 17.66
C ASP A 142 10.12 -16.64 17.31
N VAL A 143 10.48 -15.72 18.21
CA VAL A 143 10.54 -14.29 17.92
C VAL A 143 11.92 -13.94 17.39
N ARG A 144 11.98 -13.22 16.28
CA ARG A 144 13.23 -12.86 15.58
C ARG A 144 13.26 -11.38 15.25
N GLU A 145 14.49 -10.82 15.29
CA GLU A 145 14.79 -9.48 14.75
C GLU A 145 15.41 -9.67 13.36
N LEU A 146 14.79 -9.12 12.34
CA LEU A 146 15.28 -9.15 10.96
C LEU A 146 15.83 -7.78 10.61
N PRO A 147 17.15 -7.61 10.43
CA PRO A 147 17.71 -6.35 9.94
C PRO A 147 17.23 -6.05 8.52
N ASN A 148 17.34 -4.79 8.10
CA ASN A 148 16.81 -4.30 6.81
C ASN A 148 17.20 -5.19 5.63
N GLU A 149 18.48 -5.54 5.52
CA GLU A 149 19.02 -6.36 4.44
C GLU A 149 18.43 -7.78 4.37
N GLN A 150 17.88 -8.27 5.48
CA GLN A 150 17.19 -9.56 5.54
C GLN A 150 15.69 -9.44 5.23
N CYS A 151 15.14 -8.24 5.15
CA CYS A 151 13.74 -8.03 4.82
C CYS A 151 13.44 -8.16 3.31
N GLY A 152 14.45 -8.15 2.45
CA GLY A 152 14.30 -8.34 1.00
C GLY A 152 13.40 -7.29 0.35
N PHE A 153 13.55 -6.04 0.76
CA PHE A 153 12.77 -4.94 0.23
C PHE A 153 13.04 -4.67 -1.25
N GLY A 154 12.00 -4.36 -1.98
CA GLY A 154 12.02 -3.92 -3.36
C GLY A 154 10.75 -3.14 -3.68
N TYR A 155 10.57 -2.76 -4.94
CA TYR A 155 9.40 -2.01 -5.37
C TYR A 155 8.10 -2.80 -5.09
N ARG A 156 7.29 -2.32 -4.14
CA ARG A 156 6.04 -2.96 -3.68
C ARG A 156 6.22 -4.42 -3.28
N THR A 157 7.38 -4.80 -2.76
CA THR A 157 7.66 -6.16 -2.33
C THR A 157 8.59 -6.22 -1.12
N SER A 158 8.52 -7.33 -0.40
CA SER A 158 9.45 -7.74 0.65
C SER A 158 9.33 -9.25 0.84
N ARG A 159 10.14 -9.83 1.72
CA ARG A 159 10.00 -11.23 2.13
C ARG A 159 8.71 -11.56 2.88
N PHE A 160 7.97 -10.54 3.32
CA PHE A 160 6.72 -10.71 4.06
C PHE A 160 5.51 -10.78 3.13
N ARG A 161 5.60 -10.23 1.91
CA ARG A 161 4.48 -10.17 0.96
C ARG A 161 4.16 -11.55 0.39
N GLY A 162 2.88 -11.97 0.53
CA GLY A 162 2.43 -13.26 0.02
C GLY A 162 2.99 -14.47 0.80
N ALA A 163 3.55 -14.24 1.98
CA ALA A 163 4.09 -15.27 2.85
C ALA A 163 3.39 -15.24 4.21
N ASP A 164 2.83 -16.38 4.61
CA ASP A 164 2.13 -16.50 5.90
C ASP A 164 3.08 -16.84 7.07
N ARG A 165 4.39 -16.92 6.78
CA ARG A 165 5.39 -17.36 7.74
C ARG A 165 5.60 -16.37 8.89
N PHE A 166 5.64 -15.06 8.57
CA PHE A 166 6.04 -14.05 9.54
C PHE A 166 4.87 -13.17 9.95
N VAL A 167 4.69 -12.99 11.25
CA VAL A 167 3.79 -12.00 11.83
C VAL A 167 4.62 -10.84 12.36
N VAL A 168 4.43 -9.65 11.83
CA VAL A 168 5.16 -8.44 12.27
C VAL A 168 4.65 -8.02 13.65
N LEU A 169 5.58 -7.85 14.59
CA LEU A 169 5.31 -7.46 15.97
C LEU A 169 5.62 -5.99 16.22
N CYS A 170 6.76 -5.51 15.73
CA CYS A 170 7.12 -4.09 15.71
C CYS A 170 8.11 -3.79 14.59
N VAL A 171 8.27 -2.51 14.29
CA VAL A 171 9.18 -1.99 13.27
C VAL A 171 10.05 -0.91 13.90
N THR A 172 11.36 -0.97 13.68
CA THR A 172 12.31 0.03 14.14
C THR A 172 12.79 0.88 12.98
N PHE A 173 12.69 2.18 13.15
CA PHE A 173 13.10 3.22 12.21
C PHE A 173 14.30 3.98 12.76
N ASP A 174 15.20 4.39 11.88
CA ASP A 174 16.25 5.39 12.15
C ASP A 174 15.99 6.62 11.28
N LEU A 175 15.60 7.71 11.90
CA LEU A 175 15.15 8.93 11.26
C LEU A 175 16.17 10.03 11.46
N ALA A 176 16.34 10.88 10.47
CA ALA A 176 17.23 12.04 10.58
C ALA A 176 16.67 13.05 11.59
N VAL A 177 17.50 13.45 12.55
CA VAL A 177 17.13 14.50 13.54
C VAL A 177 17.35 15.86 12.88
N GLN A 178 16.31 16.38 12.27
CA GLN A 178 16.33 17.67 11.57
C GLN A 178 14.90 18.19 11.36
N VAL A 179 14.74 19.50 11.34
CA VAL A 179 13.45 20.17 11.09
C VAL A 179 13.07 20.12 9.61
N LEU A 180 14.07 20.15 8.73
CA LEU A 180 13.86 20.08 7.28
C LEU A 180 13.47 18.64 6.88
N SER A 181 12.61 18.55 5.88
CA SER A 181 12.21 17.27 5.26
C SER A 181 13.41 16.53 4.65
N ALA A 182 13.24 15.26 4.34
CA ALA A 182 14.11 14.61 3.36
C ALA A 182 14.00 15.33 2.00
N PRO A 183 15.01 15.20 1.11
CA PRO A 183 14.94 15.80 -0.22
C PRO A 183 13.70 15.39 -1.00
N VAL A 184 12.92 16.37 -1.48
CA VAL A 184 11.68 16.16 -2.22
C VAL A 184 12.01 15.70 -3.65
N ARG A 185 11.89 14.41 -3.91
CA ARG A 185 12.26 13.79 -5.19
C ARG A 185 11.11 13.76 -6.21
N TYR A 186 9.85 13.79 -5.73
CA TYR A 186 8.66 13.61 -6.58
C TYR A 186 8.20 14.94 -7.17
N ALA A 187 8.17 15.03 -8.52
CA ALA A 187 7.93 16.28 -9.24
C ALA A 187 6.62 16.99 -8.85
N GLU A 188 5.51 16.24 -8.69
CA GLU A 188 4.21 16.83 -8.29
C GLU A 188 4.30 17.47 -6.88
N LEU A 189 4.99 16.83 -5.95
CA LEU A 189 5.18 17.38 -4.60
C LEU A 189 6.13 18.59 -4.63
N ALA A 190 7.23 18.49 -5.37
CA ALA A 190 8.18 19.62 -5.54
C ALA A 190 7.48 20.85 -6.12
N ALA A 191 6.63 20.66 -7.15
CA ALA A 191 5.82 21.73 -7.72
C ALA A 191 4.82 22.32 -6.73
N ALA A 192 4.15 21.48 -5.93
CA ALA A 192 3.20 21.93 -4.91
C ALA A 192 3.88 22.76 -3.80
N LEU A 193 5.15 22.43 -3.46
CA LEU A 193 5.95 23.11 -2.47
C LEU A 193 6.74 24.31 -3.03
N GLY A 194 6.73 24.52 -4.35
CA GLY A 194 7.49 25.61 -4.98
C GLY A 194 9.00 25.44 -4.92
N VAL A 195 9.51 24.21 -4.77
CA VAL A 195 10.94 23.90 -4.71
C VAL A 195 11.40 23.07 -5.93
N PRO A 196 12.68 23.13 -6.32
CA PRO A 196 13.20 22.23 -7.34
C PRO A 196 13.23 20.78 -6.82
N PRO A 197 13.23 19.77 -7.71
CA PRO A 197 13.48 18.38 -7.31
C PRO A 197 14.79 18.26 -6.51
N GLY A 198 14.73 17.60 -5.34
CA GLY A 198 15.83 17.52 -4.38
C GLY A 198 15.88 18.67 -3.36
N GLY A 199 15.03 19.69 -3.51
CA GLY A 199 14.85 20.74 -2.51
C GLY A 199 14.26 20.20 -1.20
N GLN A 200 14.40 20.97 -0.13
CA GLN A 200 13.88 20.64 1.21
C GLN A 200 13.04 21.80 1.72
N VAL A 201 12.03 21.49 2.50
CA VAL A 201 11.16 22.43 3.22
C VAL A 201 11.06 21.97 4.67
N GLU A 202 10.36 22.70 5.54
CA GLU A 202 10.04 22.19 6.87
C GLU A 202 9.22 20.88 6.76
N GLY A 203 9.52 19.91 7.62
CA GLY A 203 8.83 18.60 7.60
C GLY A 203 7.31 18.74 7.75
N ALA A 204 6.83 19.70 8.54
CA ALA A 204 5.42 20.01 8.68
C ALA A 204 4.79 20.49 7.37
N GLU A 205 5.46 21.37 6.63
CA GLU A 205 5.03 21.87 5.33
C GLU A 205 4.97 20.75 4.29
N ALA A 206 6.01 19.90 4.25
CA ALA A 206 6.02 18.71 3.38
C ALA A 206 4.83 17.77 3.68
N ARG A 207 4.56 17.49 4.98
CA ARG A 207 3.42 16.67 5.41
C ARG A 207 2.09 17.27 4.97
N GLU A 208 1.88 18.56 5.17
CA GLU A 208 0.64 19.25 4.81
C GLU A 208 0.38 19.15 3.30
N ALA A 209 1.37 19.45 2.48
CA ALA A 209 1.29 19.35 1.02
C ALA A 209 0.98 17.91 0.57
N VAL A 210 1.61 16.90 1.19
CA VAL A 210 1.33 15.49 0.89
C VAL A 210 -0.11 15.12 1.22
N ILE A 211 -0.61 15.51 2.40
CA ILE A 211 -2.00 15.25 2.81
C ILE A 211 -2.96 15.90 1.82
N GLU A 212 -2.73 17.17 1.43
CA GLU A 212 -3.58 17.88 0.47
C GLU A 212 -3.61 17.19 -0.89
N LEU A 213 -2.45 16.82 -1.43
CA LEU A 213 -2.36 16.07 -2.70
C LEU A 213 -3.10 14.73 -2.62
N ARG A 214 -3.00 14.03 -1.50
CA ARG A 214 -3.68 12.76 -1.28
C ARG A 214 -5.20 12.93 -1.11
N GLN A 215 -5.66 13.97 -0.42
CA GLN A 215 -7.08 14.30 -0.28
C GLN A 215 -7.72 14.59 -1.64
N ARG A 216 -7.05 15.36 -2.50
CA ARG A 216 -7.49 15.62 -3.89
C ARG A 216 -7.67 14.33 -4.69
N LYS A 217 -6.91 13.29 -4.39
CA LYS A 217 -6.98 11.96 -5.02
C LYS A 217 -7.93 10.98 -4.30
N GLY A 218 -8.60 11.37 -3.22
CA GLY A 218 -9.43 10.47 -2.40
C GLY A 218 -8.61 9.38 -1.68
N MET A 219 -7.32 9.66 -1.38
CA MET A 219 -6.38 8.70 -0.80
C MET A 219 -6.14 8.90 0.72
N VAL A 220 -6.82 9.85 1.33
CA VAL A 220 -6.95 10.02 2.79
C VAL A 220 -8.37 9.65 3.16
N ILE A 221 -8.54 8.81 4.17
CA ILE A 221 -9.88 8.33 4.58
C ILE A 221 -10.71 9.52 5.06
N ASP A 222 -11.85 9.72 4.42
CA ASP A 222 -12.89 10.66 4.82
C ASP A 222 -14.25 9.94 4.77
N PRO A 223 -14.92 9.76 5.91
CA PRO A 223 -16.23 9.10 5.94
C PRO A 223 -17.31 9.77 5.07
N ALA A 224 -17.18 11.09 4.83
CA ALA A 224 -18.11 11.87 4.01
C ALA A 224 -17.83 11.71 2.50
N ASP A 225 -16.63 11.28 2.12
CA ASP A 225 -16.24 11.10 0.72
C ASP A 225 -16.27 9.62 0.32
N PRO A 226 -17.25 9.19 -0.49
CA PRO A 226 -17.33 7.79 -0.95
C PRO A 226 -16.13 7.34 -1.79
N ASP A 227 -15.38 8.26 -2.41
CA ASP A 227 -14.18 7.94 -3.17
C ASP A 227 -13.02 7.44 -2.29
N THR A 228 -13.09 7.64 -0.97
CA THR A 228 -12.11 7.08 -0.03
C THR A 228 -12.39 5.63 0.37
N ARG A 229 -13.53 5.05 -0.03
CA ARG A 229 -13.89 3.63 0.19
C ARG A 229 -13.21 2.75 -0.83
N SER A 230 -11.89 2.64 -0.76
CA SER A 230 -11.03 1.89 -1.67
C SER A 230 -9.91 1.19 -0.90
N VAL A 231 -9.08 0.47 -1.61
CA VAL A 231 -7.83 -0.12 -1.11
C VAL A 231 -6.59 0.67 -1.56
N GLY A 232 -6.78 1.95 -1.90
CA GLY A 232 -5.75 2.73 -2.57
C GLY A 232 -5.63 2.35 -4.04
N SER A 233 -4.42 2.43 -4.60
CA SER A 233 -4.17 1.97 -5.97
C SER A 233 -4.42 0.47 -6.09
N PHE A 234 -5.34 0.07 -6.98
CA PHE A 234 -5.68 -1.35 -7.15
C PHE A 234 -4.63 -2.11 -7.97
N PHE A 235 -3.94 -1.42 -8.88
CA PHE A 235 -2.93 -2.03 -9.74
C PHE A 235 -1.55 -1.42 -9.51
N VAL A 236 -0.53 -2.28 -9.50
CA VAL A 236 0.87 -1.88 -9.46
C VAL A 236 1.28 -1.35 -10.84
N ASN A 237 2.16 -0.35 -10.86
CA ASN A 237 2.76 0.09 -12.12
C ASN A 237 3.61 -1.05 -12.70
N PRO A 238 3.34 -1.53 -13.94
CA PRO A 238 4.13 -2.60 -14.54
C PRO A 238 5.57 -2.13 -14.81
N VAL A 239 6.50 -3.04 -14.61
CA VAL A 239 7.90 -2.88 -15.00
C VAL A 239 8.11 -3.70 -16.27
N LEU A 240 8.53 -3.02 -17.33
CA LEU A 240 8.66 -3.57 -18.67
C LEU A 240 10.14 -3.57 -19.09
N ASP A 241 10.54 -4.59 -19.83
CA ASP A 241 11.80 -4.58 -20.57
C ASP A 241 11.68 -3.71 -21.85
N ALA A 242 12.79 -3.47 -22.52
CA ALA A 242 12.82 -2.62 -23.69
C ALA A 242 11.94 -3.14 -24.85
N PRO A 243 11.85 -4.45 -25.17
CA PRO A 243 10.91 -4.98 -26.16
C PRO A 243 9.43 -4.73 -25.79
N ALA A 244 9.05 -4.98 -24.53
CA ALA A 244 7.69 -4.78 -24.07
C ALA A 244 7.30 -3.28 -24.08
N LEU A 245 8.21 -2.39 -23.66
CA LEU A 245 8.01 -0.95 -23.73
C LEU A 245 7.80 -0.49 -25.19
N ALA A 246 8.65 -0.96 -26.12
CA ALA A 246 8.51 -0.63 -27.53
C ALA A 246 7.17 -1.10 -28.12
N ALA A 247 6.67 -2.26 -27.71
CA ALA A 247 5.35 -2.74 -28.10
C ALA A 247 4.22 -1.83 -27.57
N VAL A 248 4.28 -1.41 -26.31
CA VAL A 248 3.33 -0.44 -25.70
C VAL A 248 3.36 0.89 -26.46
N GLU A 249 4.54 1.40 -26.80
CA GLU A 249 4.68 2.64 -27.57
C GLU A 249 4.10 2.51 -28.99
N ALA A 250 4.29 1.36 -29.65
CA ALA A 250 3.70 1.11 -30.95
C ALA A 250 2.17 1.09 -30.89
N ALA A 251 1.60 0.40 -29.87
CA ALA A 251 0.17 0.36 -29.63
C ALA A 251 -0.40 1.77 -29.32
N ALA A 252 0.32 2.55 -28.50
CA ALA A 252 -0.05 3.92 -28.20
C ALA A 252 -0.08 4.81 -29.44
N ARG A 253 0.94 4.73 -30.30
CA ARG A 253 0.99 5.47 -31.55
C ARG A 253 -0.16 5.09 -32.51
N ALA A 254 -0.49 3.82 -32.60
CA ALA A 254 -1.60 3.34 -33.41
C ALA A 254 -2.97 3.85 -32.91
N ARG A 255 -3.15 3.94 -31.59
CA ARG A 255 -4.43 4.29 -30.97
C ARG A 255 -4.64 5.82 -30.82
N ILE A 256 -3.60 6.53 -30.38
CA ILE A 256 -3.70 7.94 -29.98
C ILE A 256 -3.17 8.85 -31.08
N GLY A 257 -2.27 8.35 -31.91
CA GLY A 257 -1.63 9.08 -32.99
C GLY A 257 -0.10 9.04 -32.93
N PRO A 258 0.57 9.43 -34.04
CA PRO A 258 2.03 9.23 -34.20
C PRO A 258 2.89 10.02 -33.20
N GLN A 259 2.32 11.04 -32.56
CA GLN A 259 3.00 11.85 -31.53
C GLN A 259 2.79 11.31 -30.10
N ALA A 260 2.07 10.20 -29.92
CA ALA A 260 1.84 9.62 -28.60
C ALA A 260 3.17 9.25 -27.93
N ARG A 261 3.30 9.66 -26.67
CA ARG A 261 4.43 9.31 -25.81
C ARG A 261 3.92 8.54 -24.62
N VAL A 262 4.53 7.40 -24.35
CA VAL A 262 4.27 6.60 -23.17
C VAL A 262 5.10 7.16 -22.02
N PRO A 263 4.49 7.68 -20.94
CA PRO A 263 5.24 8.09 -19.77
C PRO A 263 5.87 6.86 -19.12
N HIS A 264 7.15 6.95 -18.80
CA HIS A 264 7.85 5.88 -18.07
C HIS A 264 8.99 6.45 -17.24
N PHE A 265 9.43 5.66 -16.25
CA PHE A 265 10.53 5.99 -15.35
C PHE A 265 11.51 4.83 -15.34
N GLU A 266 12.80 5.13 -15.41
CA GLU A 266 13.83 4.11 -15.26
C GLU A 266 13.79 3.49 -13.85
N VAL A 267 14.02 2.17 -13.77
CA VAL A 267 14.12 1.47 -12.49
C VAL A 267 15.57 1.53 -12.03
N ALA A 268 15.83 2.27 -10.96
CA ALA A 268 17.17 2.44 -10.42
C ALA A 268 17.78 1.08 -10.02
N GLY A 269 19.03 0.86 -10.39
CA GLY A 269 19.79 -0.36 -10.04
C GLY A 269 19.52 -1.58 -10.93
N SER A 270 18.59 -1.52 -11.88
CA SER A 270 18.45 -2.54 -12.92
C SER A 270 19.40 -2.18 -14.07
N GLY A 271 20.51 -2.90 -14.20
CA GLY A 271 21.42 -2.74 -15.34
C GLY A 271 20.81 -3.06 -16.72
N ASP A 272 19.54 -3.42 -16.77
CA ASP A 272 18.88 -4.07 -17.90
C ASP A 272 17.87 -3.16 -18.64
N GLY A 273 17.89 -1.85 -18.42
CA GLY A 273 16.99 -0.92 -19.13
C GLY A 273 15.50 -1.15 -18.84
N LEU A 274 15.15 -1.56 -17.62
CA LEU A 274 13.77 -1.74 -17.20
C LEU A 274 13.09 -0.40 -17.00
N ALA A 275 11.87 -0.28 -17.52
CA ALA A 275 11.04 0.92 -17.45
C ALA A 275 9.74 0.66 -16.66
N LYS A 276 9.46 1.49 -15.68
CA LYS A 276 8.19 1.47 -14.93
C LYS A 276 7.19 2.39 -15.64
N VAL A 277 6.08 1.82 -16.14
CA VAL A 277 5.03 2.54 -16.84
C VAL A 277 3.86 2.82 -15.88
N PRO A 278 3.34 4.07 -15.79
CA PRO A 278 2.17 4.36 -14.95
C PRO A 278 0.94 3.55 -15.37
N ALA A 279 0.45 2.68 -14.48
CA ALA A 279 -0.75 1.89 -14.73
C ALA A 279 -1.99 2.78 -14.95
N ALA A 280 -2.08 3.93 -14.27
CA ALA A 280 -3.14 4.91 -14.50
C ALA A 280 -3.23 5.35 -15.96
N TRP A 281 -2.09 5.64 -16.59
CA TRP A 281 -2.03 6.03 -17.98
C TRP A 281 -2.51 4.90 -18.90
N LEU A 282 -2.05 3.68 -18.69
CA LEU A 282 -2.49 2.50 -19.46
C LEU A 282 -4.00 2.29 -19.35
N ILE A 283 -4.55 2.41 -18.15
CA ILE A 283 -5.98 2.26 -17.87
C ILE A 283 -6.79 3.33 -18.58
N GLU A 284 -6.39 4.60 -18.49
CA GLU A 284 -7.06 5.72 -19.16
C GLU A 284 -7.02 5.57 -20.68
N GLN A 285 -5.88 5.19 -21.24
CA GLN A 285 -5.74 5.00 -22.69
C GLN A 285 -6.45 3.73 -23.19
N ALA A 286 -6.69 2.74 -22.30
CA ALA A 286 -7.56 1.60 -22.64
C ALA A 286 -9.06 1.93 -22.61
N GLY A 287 -9.45 3.16 -22.19
CA GLY A 287 -10.83 3.63 -22.19
C GLY A 287 -11.51 3.63 -20.82
N PHE A 288 -10.76 3.36 -19.74
CA PHE A 288 -11.28 3.34 -18.37
C PHE A 288 -10.85 4.59 -17.61
N GLY A 289 -11.52 5.71 -17.87
CA GLY A 289 -11.23 6.99 -17.21
C GLY A 289 -11.82 7.09 -15.80
N LYS A 290 -11.47 8.19 -15.15
CA LYS A 290 -12.05 8.55 -13.83
C LYS A 290 -13.56 8.55 -13.89
N GLY A 291 -14.20 7.95 -12.87
CA GLY A 291 -15.65 7.83 -12.76
C GLY A 291 -16.26 6.73 -13.62
N TYR A 292 -15.47 5.93 -14.35
CA TYR A 292 -15.98 4.79 -15.12
C TYR A 292 -16.78 3.86 -14.20
N ASN A 293 -18.02 3.57 -14.58
CA ASN A 293 -18.99 2.84 -13.76
C ASN A 293 -19.78 1.83 -14.63
N PRO A 294 -19.58 0.53 -14.43
CA PRO A 294 -20.33 -0.51 -15.14
C PRO A 294 -21.77 -0.71 -14.62
N GLY A 295 -22.14 -0.08 -13.49
CA GLY A 295 -23.50 -0.16 -12.93
C GLY A 295 -23.67 -1.05 -11.68
N ASP A 296 -22.66 -1.82 -11.29
CA ASP A 296 -22.78 -2.85 -10.24
C ASP A 296 -22.34 -2.35 -8.85
N GLY A 297 -22.36 -1.03 -8.61
CA GLY A 297 -21.98 -0.43 -7.34
C GLY A 297 -20.47 -0.29 -7.11
N ALA A 298 -19.63 -0.90 -7.95
CA ALA A 298 -18.18 -0.67 -7.99
C ALA A 298 -17.85 0.24 -9.18
N ARG A 299 -16.96 1.21 -9.00
CA ARG A 299 -16.51 2.12 -10.07
C ARG A 299 -15.06 2.54 -9.89
N ILE A 300 -14.48 3.12 -10.94
CA ILE A 300 -13.24 3.88 -10.79
C ILE A 300 -13.57 5.19 -10.04
N SER A 301 -12.72 5.59 -9.11
CA SER A 301 -12.84 6.86 -8.40
C SER A 301 -12.94 8.04 -9.39
N ALA A 302 -13.78 9.01 -9.08
CA ALA A 302 -13.85 10.26 -9.83
C ALA A 302 -12.56 11.12 -9.66
N LYS A 303 -11.74 10.79 -8.66
CA LYS A 303 -10.54 11.54 -8.30
C LYS A 303 -9.25 10.88 -8.74
N HIS A 304 -9.22 9.54 -8.80
CA HIS A 304 -7.99 8.78 -9.08
C HIS A 304 -8.26 7.48 -9.85
N THR A 305 -7.69 7.36 -11.03
CA THR A 305 -7.91 6.24 -11.96
C THR A 305 -7.50 4.88 -11.39
N LEU A 306 -6.48 4.82 -10.52
CA LEU A 306 -6.05 3.57 -9.89
C LEU A 306 -6.94 3.11 -8.74
N ALA A 307 -7.82 3.98 -8.20
CA ALA A 307 -8.66 3.61 -7.07
C ALA A 307 -9.98 3.01 -7.57
N LEU A 308 -10.22 1.73 -7.27
CA LEU A 308 -11.50 1.10 -7.42
C LEU A 308 -12.28 1.27 -6.11
N VAL A 309 -13.47 1.86 -6.18
CA VAL A 309 -14.24 2.27 -5.01
C VAL A 309 -15.57 1.53 -4.90
N ASN A 310 -15.95 1.27 -3.67
CA ASN A 310 -17.31 0.85 -3.32
C ASN A 310 -18.20 2.10 -3.22
N ALA A 311 -19.09 2.29 -4.19
CA ALA A 311 -20.02 3.42 -4.21
C ALA A 311 -21.18 3.29 -3.19
N GLY A 312 -21.16 2.27 -2.33
CA GLY A 312 -22.11 2.04 -1.25
C GLY A 312 -22.92 0.74 -1.37
N THR A 313 -23.01 0.17 -2.55
CA THR A 313 -23.80 -1.04 -2.86
C THR A 313 -22.99 -2.16 -3.52
N ALA A 314 -21.67 -1.99 -3.66
CA ALA A 314 -20.84 -2.99 -4.30
C ALA A 314 -20.71 -4.27 -3.45
N SER A 315 -20.52 -5.39 -4.13
CA SER A 315 -19.97 -6.61 -3.57
C SER A 315 -18.48 -6.75 -3.94
N THR A 316 -17.76 -7.63 -3.27
CA THR A 316 -16.41 -8.02 -3.67
C THR A 316 -16.40 -8.60 -5.08
N ALA A 317 -17.39 -9.39 -5.42
CA ALA A 317 -17.54 -9.93 -6.78
C ALA A 317 -17.65 -8.83 -7.84
N ALA A 318 -18.44 -7.77 -7.60
CA ALA A 318 -18.57 -6.62 -8.50
C ALA A 318 -17.25 -5.83 -8.62
N LEU A 319 -16.54 -5.60 -7.50
CA LEU A 319 -15.25 -4.93 -7.51
C LEU A 319 -14.22 -5.71 -8.35
N LEU A 320 -14.17 -7.03 -8.20
CA LEU A 320 -13.26 -7.88 -8.97
C LEU A 320 -13.68 -8.03 -10.44
N ALA A 321 -14.97 -8.00 -10.75
CA ALA A 321 -15.44 -7.97 -12.14
C ALA A 321 -14.96 -6.71 -12.86
N LEU A 322 -15.07 -5.53 -12.21
CA LEU A 322 -14.51 -4.28 -12.71
C LEU A 322 -12.98 -4.37 -12.88
N ALA A 323 -12.28 -4.91 -11.88
CA ALA A 323 -10.83 -5.06 -11.95
C ALA A 323 -10.39 -5.98 -13.11
N ARG A 324 -11.11 -7.10 -13.35
CA ARG A 324 -10.86 -7.98 -14.50
C ARG A 324 -11.10 -7.27 -15.82
N GLN A 325 -12.22 -6.53 -15.94
CA GLN A 325 -12.53 -5.75 -17.14
C GLN A 325 -11.43 -4.76 -17.47
N ILE A 326 -10.91 -4.04 -16.48
CA ILE A 326 -9.80 -3.09 -16.66
C ILE A 326 -8.52 -3.84 -17.06
N ARG A 327 -8.13 -4.89 -16.34
CA ARG A 327 -6.93 -5.70 -16.64
C ARG A 327 -6.96 -6.24 -18.07
N ASP A 328 -8.08 -6.82 -18.45
CA ASP A 328 -8.26 -7.43 -19.75
C ASP A 328 -8.27 -6.38 -20.86
N GLY A 329 -8.93 -5.24 -20.65
CA GLY A 329 -8.91 -4.12 -21.60
C GLY A 329 -7.51 -3.51 -21.80
N VAL A 330 -6.71 -3.41 -20.74
CA VAL A 330 -5.31 -2.97 -20.84
C VAL A 330 -4.47 -4.01 -21.58
N ARG A 331 -4.65 -5.30 -21.27
CA ARG A 331 -3.96 -6.38 -21.99
C ARG A 331 -4.32 -6.39 -23.48
N ASP A 332 -5.58 -6.27 -23.81
CA ASP A 332 -6.06 -6.31 -25.20
C ASP A 332 -5.60 -5.08 -25.99
N THR A 333 -5.39 -3.94 -25.31
CA THR A 333 -4.94 -2.70 -25.94
C THR A 333 -3.42 -2.59 -26.07
N PHE A 334 -2.69 -3.00 -25.04
CA PHE A 334 -1.24 -2.75 -24.90
C PHE A 334 -0.39 -4.02 -24.75
N GLY A 335 -1.01 -5.21 -24.65
CA GLY A 335 -0.28 -6.45 -24.36
C GLY A 335 0.23 -6.58 -22.92
N VAL A 336 -0.15 -5.67 -22.02
CA VAL A 336 0.32 -5.61 -20.63
C VAL A 336 -0.74 -6.14 -19.68
N SER A 337 -0.41 -7.16 -18.89
CA SER A 337 -1.26 -7.64 -17.81
C SER A 337 -0.94 -6.90 -16.51
N LEU A 338 -1.95 -6.18 -15.98
CA LEU A 338 -1.83 -5.48 -14.70
C LEU A 338 -1.94 -6.46 -13.53
N ALA A 339 -1.05 -6.32 -12.56
CA ALA A 339 -1.08 -7.10 -11.30
C ALA A 339 -1.77 -6.32 -10.19
N PRO A 340 -2.59 -6.98 -9.33
CA PRO A 340 -3.22 -6.31 -8.20
C PRO A 340 -2.18 -5.95 -7.12
N GLU A 341 -2.35 -4.77 -6.51
CA GLU A 341 -1.58 -4.36 -5.34
C GLU A 341 -2.18 -4.92 -4.03
N PRO A 342 -3.52 -4.91 -3.83
CA PRO A 342 -4.13 -5.43 -2.61
C PRO A 342 -3.95 -6.94 -2.46
N VAL A 343 -4.02 -7.38 -1.21
CA VAL A 343 -4.09 -8.80 -0.85
C VAL A 343 -5.52 -9.28 -1.05
N LEU A 344 -5.69 -10.32 -1.85
CA LEU A 344 -6.97 -10.96 -2.14
C LEU A 344 -7.17 -12.15 -1.20
N VAL A 345 -8.25 -12.14 -0.42
CA VAL A 345 -8.54 -13.15 0.60
C VAL A 345 -9.80 -13.93 0.21
N GLY A 346 -9.64 -15.24 -0.05
CA GLY A 346 -10.72 -16.11 -0.49
C GLY A 346 -11.24 -15.83 -1.91
N VAL A 347 -10.52 -15.02 -2.68
CA VAL A 347 -10.86 -14.62 -4.06
C VAL A 347 -9.61 -14.51 -4.93
N THR A 348 -9.78 -14.48 -6.24
CA THR A 348 -8.70 -14.30 -7.24
C THR A 348 -9.12 -13.30 -8.32
N LEU A 349 -8.13 -12.63 -8.92
CA LEU A 349 -8.32 -11.70 -10.05
C LEU A 349 -8.11 -12.41 -11.38
#